data_18740ec6e15057384b6256d1d4998758
#
_entry.id   18740ec6e15057384b6256d1d4998758
#
_cell.length_a   1.000
_cell.length_b   1.000
_cell.length_c   1.000
_cell.angle_alpha   90.00
_cell.angle_beta   90.00
_cell.angle_gamma   90.00
#
_symmetry.space_group_name_H-M   'P 1'
#
loop_
_entity.id
_entity.type
_entity.pdbx_description
1 polymer ?
#
loop_
_entity_poly.entity_id
_entity_poly.type
_entity_poly.pdbx_seq_one_letter_code
_entity_poly.pdbx_strand_id
1 'polypeptide(L)'
;MGWWQVNADTLAGSRFVLSPLAETFAGLKLLHAGVPSHPGERAWLRRHLPGYRARLAADPVTALLVRSGLGREWIADFLTPTPRGDEPFEAEAARVRAARPEDARAHLRVSLAGPLPDALERDDLPARAAGLLEYVWTETVSPDWERRRRILEADVVARTAQVSRGGWAAVLDALRPGTRWLGENRLQVNAHEYPPREISGAELVFVPVTPRAGWVSWEERERYAVVYPATGVLAPEPAPAGLGALLGAGRARVLILLASPMSTTQLVASTGQGLGSVGRHLRVLLDAGMVERRRAGRSVLYSRTAAGDVLVKAAASGPG
;
A
#
# COMPACT_ATOMS: atom_id res chain seq x y z
N MET A 1 -21.18 -2.30 -8.77
CA MET A 1 -20.14 -2.06 -7.76
C MET A 1 -20.12 -3.22 -6.77
N GLY A 2 -18.91 -3.72 -6.45
CA GLY A 2 -18.75 -4.85 -5.53
C GLY A 2 -18.84 -4.40 -4.08
N TRP A 3 -19.65 -5.09 -3.27
CA TRP A 3 -19.78 -4.82 -1.86
C TRP A 3 -19.96 -6.12 -1.05
N TRP A 4 -19.61 -6.03 0.23
CA TRP A 4 -19.74 -7.13 1.18
C TRP A 4 -20.82 -6.79 2.21
N GLN A 5 -21.66 -7.78 2.55
CA GLN A 5 -22.54 -7.72 3.70
C GLN A 5 -21.74 -8.09 4.95
N VAL A 6 -21.64 -7.18 5.91
CA VAL A 6 -20.77 -7.28 7.08
C VAL A 6 -21.59 -7.01 8.32
N ASN A 7 -21.82 -8.01 9.17
CA ASN A 7 -22.55 -7.79 10.41
C ASN A 7 -21.72 -7.05 11.47
N ALA A 8 -22.35 -6.61 12.54
CA ALA A 8 -21.72 -5.87 13.62
C ALA A 8 -20.59 -6.66 14.31
N ASP A 9 -20.77 -7.97 14.48
CA ASP A 9 -19.78 -8.84 15.15
C ASP A 9 -18.52 -9.00 14.30
N THR A 10 -18.65 -9.25 13.00
CA THR A 10 -17.51 -9.28 12.05
C THR A 10 -16.77 -7.95 12.05
N LEU A 11 -17.49 -6.82 12.06
CA LEU A 11 -16.87 -5.50 12.08
C LEU A 11 -16.20 -5.22 13.43
N ALA A 12 -16.79 -5.62 14.54
CA ALA A 12 -16.20 -5.48 15.87
C ALA A 12 -14.94 -6.35 16.06
N GLY A 13 -14.93 -7.55 15.48
CA GLY A 13 -13.75 -8.45 15.47
C GLY A 13 -12.69 -8.10 14.44
N SER A 14 -12.92 -7.12 13.57
CA SER A 14 -11.97 -6.76 12.53
C SER A 14 -10.75 -6.05 13.12
N ARG A 15 -9.59 -6.23 12.47
CA ARG A 15 -8.31 -5.72 12.95
C ARG A 15 -7.39 -5.28 11.82
N PHE A 16 -6.42 -4.43 12.16
CA PHE A 16 -5.32 -4.08 11.28
C PHE A 16 -4.18 -5.06 11.49
N VAL A 17 -3.61 -5.57 10.39
CA VAL A 17 -2.49 -6.52 10.42
C VAL A 17 -1.42 -6.10 9.42
N LEU A 18 -0.17 -6.46 9.69
CA LEU A 18 0.93 -6.29 8.76
C LEU A 18 1.16 -7.59 7.97
N SER A 19 1.52 -7.46 6.70
CA SER A 19 1.86 -8.58 5.82
C SER A 19 3.05 -8.19 4.95
N PRO A 20 4.23 -8.80 5.18
CA PRO A 20 5.40 -8.64 4.33
C PRO A 20 5.11 -9.03 2.87
N LEU A 21 4.30 -10.06 2.64
CA LEU A 21 3.90 -10.46 1.29
C LEU A 21 2.99 -9.42 0.62
N ALA A 22 2.03 -8.86 1.34
CA ALA A 22 1.17 -7.80 0.78
C ALA A 22 1.99 -6.56 0.40
N GLU A 23 2.96 -6.16 1.22
CA GLU A 23 3.90 -5.08 0.92
C GLU A 23 4.74 -5.41 -0.32
N THR A 24 5.22 -6.65 -0.43
CA THR A 24 5.99 -7.15 -1.58
C THR A 24 5.15 -7.14 -2.85
N PHE A 25 3.93 -7.63 -2.77
CA PHE A 25 3.02 -7.65 -3.91
C PHE A 25 2.62 -6.24 -4.35
N ALA A 26 2.43 -5.30 -3.43
CA ALA A 26 2.24 -3.89 -3.76
C ALA A 26 3.46 -3.32 -4.51
N GLY A 27 4.68 -3.69 -4.09
CA GLY A 27 5.93 -3.38 -4.81
C GLY A 27 5.96 -3.99 -6.21
N LEU A 28 5.56 -5.26 -6.36
CA LEU A 28 5.44 -5.93 -7.66
C LEU A 28 4.46 -5.20 -8.59
N LYS A 29 3.27 -4.81 -8.09
CA LYS A 29 2.31 -4.01 -8.86
C LYS A 29 2.91 -2.69 -9.34
N LEU A 30 3.63 -2.00 -8.48
CA LEU A 30 4.29 -0.74 -8.83
C LEU A 30 5.40 -0.94 -9.87
N LEU A 31 6.23 -1.99 -9.74
CA LEU A 31 7.25 -2.37 -10.73
C LEU A 31 6.61 -2.73 -12.07
N HIS A 32 5.53 -3.48 -12.06
CA HIS A 32 4.82 -3.88 -13.26
C HIS A 32 4.19 -2.69 -13.99
N ALA A 33 3.55 -1.78 -13.27
CA ALA A 33 3.00 -0.54 -13.81
C ALA A 33 4.10 0.38 -14.36
N GLY A 34 5.26 0.44 -13.70
CA GLY A 34 6.41 1.25 -14.11
C GLY A 34 6.18 2.76 -14.04
N VAL A 35 5.05 3.20 -13.48
CA VAL A 35 4.64 4.61 -13.40
C VAL A 35 4.39 4.99 -11.94
N PRO A 36 5.08 6.02 -11.42
CA PRO A 36 4.90 6.46 -10.04
C PRO A 36 3.61 7.27 -9.89
N SER A 37 2.88 7.05 -8.81
CA SER A 37 1.71 7.84 -8.40
C SER A 37 2.10 9.05 -7.53
N HIS A 38 3.30 9.02 -6.92
CA HIS A 38 3.82 10.11 -6.09
C HIS A 38 5.37 10.12 -6.08
N PRO A 39 6.00 11.21 -5.62
CA PRO A 39 7.47 11.37 -5.68
C PRO A 39 8.27 10.24 -5.03
N GLY A 40 7.86 9.73 -3.87
CA GLY A 40 8.55 8.63 -3.19
C GLY A 40 8.59 7.32 -3.99
N GLU A 41 7.58 7.05 -4.81
CA GLU A 41 7.58 5.90 -5.74
C GLU A 41 8.54 6.11 -6.91
N ARG A 42 8.72 7.37 -7.37
CA ARG A 42 9.63 7.68 -8.47
C ARG A 42 11.08 7.32 -8.14
N ALA A 43 11.56 7.70 -6.96
CA ALA A 43 12.91 7.39 -6.51
C ALA A 43 13.13 5.88 -6.39
N TRP A 44 12.13 5.17 -5.85
CA TRP A 44 12.15 3.72 -5.70
C TRP A 44 12.15 2.99 -7.06
N LEU A 45 11.28 3.41 -7.99
CA LEU A 45 11.23 2.85 -9.35
C LEU A 45 12.54 3.06 -10.11
N ARG A 46 13.14 4.25 -10.05
CA ARG A 46 14.45 4.50 -10.70
C ARG A 46 15.50 3.48 -10.23
N ARG A 47 15.49 3.10 -8.97
CA ARG A 47 16.44 2.16 -8.39
C ARG A 47 16.17 0.71 -8.80
N HIS A 48 14.91 0.27 -8.79
CA HIS A 48 14.57 -1.15 -8.84
C HIS A 48 13.98 -1.63 -10.17
N LEU A 49 13.35 -0.73 -10.95
CA LEU A 49 12.71 -1.10 -12.22
C LEU A 49 13.67 -1.68 -13.27
N PRO A 50 14.93 -1.23 -13.42
CA PRO A 50 15.86 -1.82 -14.37
C PRO A 50 16.14 -3.30 -14.08
N GLY A 51 16.43 -3.65 -12.81
CA GLY A 51 16.68 -5.03 -12.39
C GLY A 51 15.44 -5.92 -12.58
N TYR A 52 14.25 -5.42 -12.22
CA TYR A 52 13.00 -6.13 -12.45
C TYR A 52 12.76 -6.43 -13.95
N ARG A 53 12.97 -5.45 -14.82
CA ARG A 53 12.82 -5.63 -16.27
C ARG A 53 13.82 -6.64 -16.84
N ALA A 54 15.08 -6.59 -16.39
CA ALA A 54 16.09 -7.56 -16.79
C ALA A 54 15.71 -8.98 -16.34
N ARG A 55 15.19 -9.13 -15.13
CA ARG A 55 14.69 -10.41 -14.61
C ARG A 55 13.57 -10.98 -15.47
N LEU A 56 12.60 -10.17 -15.83
CA LEU A 56 11.48 -10.62 -16.68
C LEU A 56 11.90 -10.89 -18.13
N ALA A 57 12.87 -10.14 -18.65
CA ALA A 57 13.43 -10.40 -19.98
C ALA A 57 14.14 -11.75 -20.06
N ALA A 58 14.76 -12.18 -18.97
CA ALA A 58 15.44 -13.49 -18.87
C ALA A 58 14.45 -14.68 -18.68
N ASP A 59 13.21 -14.41 -18.28
CA ASP A 59 12.19 -15.46 -18.06
C ASP A 59 10.84 -15.02 -18.66
N PRO A 60 10.63 -15.26 -19.97
CA PRO A 60 9.40 -14.88 -20.68
C PRO A 60 8.13 -15.52 -20.11
N VAL A 61 8.22 -16.72 -19.53
CA VAL A 61 7.07 -17.40 -18.92
C VAL A 61 6.63 -16.67 -17.67
N THR A 62 7.57 -16.31 -16.78
CA THR A 62 7.26 -15.50 -15.60
C THR A 62 6.79 -14.09 -15.98
N ALA A 63 7.32 -13.50 -17.05
CA ALA A 63 6.84 -12.22 -17.56
C ALA A 63 5.38 -12.30 -18.03
N LEU A 64 5.03 -13.38 -18.73
CA LEU A 64 3.65 -13.65 -19.16
C LEU A 64 2.73 -13.92 -17.95
N LEU A 65 3.19 -14.72 -16.99
CA LEU A 65 2.47 -15.01 -15.75
C LEU A 65 2.08 -13.72 -15.01
N VAL A 66 3.01 -12.80 -14.80
CA VAL A 66 2.75 -11.54 -14.11
C VAL A 66 1.73 -10.70 -14.87
N ARG A 67 1.92 -10.55 -16.18
CA ARG A 67 1.01 -9.79 -17.02
C ARG A 67 -0.40 -10.36 -17.03
N SER A 68 -0.53 -11.69 -17.00
CA SER A 68 -1.80 -12.39 -16.94
C SER A 68 -2.42 -12.34 -15.54
N GLY A 69 -1.60 -12.44 -14.50
CA GLY A 69 -2.06 -12.44 -13.11
C GLY A 69 -2.41 -11.06 -12.56
N LEU A 70 -1.85 -9.99 -13.12
CA LEU A 70 -2.20 -8.60 -12.83
C LEU A 70 -3.17 -8.06 -13.89
N GLY A 71 -4.31 -8.72 -14.02
CA GLY A 71 -5.36 -8.31 -14.96
C GLY A 71 -5.91 -6.91 -14.66
N ARG A 72 -6.68 -6.39 -15.60
CA ARG A 72 -7.20 -5.00 -15.52
C ARG A 72 -8.16 -4.79 -14.36
N GLU A 73 -9.05 -5.74 -14.11
CA GLU A 73 -10.10 -5.66 -13.08
C GLU A 73 -9.89 -6.66 -11.94
N TRP A 74 -9.16 -7.72 -12.21
CA TRP A 74 -8.97 -8.84 -11.31
C TRP A 74 -7.50 -9.23 -11.19
N ILE A 75 -7.08 -9.54 -9.98
CA ILE A 75 -5.79 -10.15 -9.69
C ILE A 75 -6.02 -11.65 -9.55
N ALA A 76 -5.14 -12.49 -10.09
CA ALA A 76 -5.21 -13.93 -9.88
C ALA A 76 -5.02 -14.25 -8.39
N ASP A 77 -6.06 -14.78 -7.74
CA ASP A 77 -6.16 -14.89 -6.28
C ASP A 77 -4.99 -15.65 -5.63
N PHE A 78 -4.42 -16.67 -6.30
CA PHE A 78 -3.30 -17.42 -5.77
C PHE A 78 -2.02 -16.57 -5.56
N LEU A 79 -1.91 -15.41 -6.20
CA LEU A 79 -0.81 -14.46 -6.00
C LEU A 79 -0.92 -13.65 -4.72
N THR A 80 -2.11 -13.58 -4.15
CA THR A 80 -2.44 -12.74 -2.99
C THR A 80 -3.20 -13.54 -1.93
N PRO A 81 -2.61 -14.63 -1.39
CA PRO A 81 -3.23 -15.36 -0.29
C PRO A 81 -3.58 -14.39 0.83
N THR A 82 -4.75 -14.60 1.44
CA THR A 82 -5.27 -13.66 2.44
C THR A 82 -4.36 -13.61 3.66
N PRO A 83 -3.86 -12.43 4.05
CA PRO A 83 -2.97 -12.28 5.19
C PRO A 83 -3.61 -12.74 6.50
N ARG A 84 -2.83 -13.46 7.31
CA ARG A 84 -3.24 -13.90 8.66
C ARG A 84 -2.74 -12.94 9.74
N GLY A 85 -1.74 -12.11 9.37
CA GLY A 85 -1.09 -11.15 10.26
C GLY A 85 0.04 -11.76 11.09
N ASP A 86 1.05 -10.94 11.34
CA ASP A 86 2.22 -11.26 12.18
C ASP A 86 3.03 -12.49 11.72
N GLU A 87 2.91 -12.86 10.44
CA GLU A 87 3.70 -13.92 9.82
C GLU A 87 4.94 -13.36 9.13
N PRO A 88 6.06 -14.11 9.09
CA PRO A 88 7.21 -13.74 8.29
C PRO A 88 6.91 -13.94 6.79
N PHE A 89 7.65 -13.23 5.94
CA PHE A 89 7.49 -13.29 4.48
C PHE A 89 7.52 -14.73 3.96
N GLU A 90 8.43 -15.55 4.47
CA GLU A 90 8.65 -16.93 4.04
C GLU A 90 7.41 -17.81 4.24
N ALA A 91 6.70 -17.64 5.36
CA ALA A 91 5.47 -18.37 5.64
C ALA A 91 4.33 -17.96 4.70
N GLU A 92 4.21 -16.66 4.41
CA GLU A 92 3.22 -16.15 3.46
C GLU A 92 3.55 -16.58 2.01
N ALA A 93 4.82 -16.49 1.58
CA ALA A 93 5.29 -16.91 0.26
C ALA A 93 5.13 -18.42 0.04
N ALA A 94 5.29 -19.22 1.09
CA ALA A 94 5.05 -20.66 1.04
C ALA A 94 3.61 -20.99 0.62
N ARG A 95 2.60 -20.19 1.02
CA ARG A 95 1.20 -20.38 0.57
C ARG A 95 1.03 -20.13 -0.93
N VAL A 96 1.74 -19.14 -1.49
CA VAL A 96 1.76 -18.91 -2.94
C VAL A 96 2.36 -20.12 -3.65
N ARG A 97 3.49 -20.64 -3.14
CA ARG A 97 4.18 -21.82 -3.71
C ARG A 97 3.35 -23.09 -3.61
N ALA A 98 2.58 -23.24 -2.54
CA ALA A 98 1.73 -24.41 -2.28
C ALA A 98 0.37 -24.35 -2.99
N ALA A 99 0.05 -23.30 -3.71
CA ALA A 99 -1.19 -23.21 -4.49
C ALA A 99 -1.25 -24.37 -5.50
N ARG A 100 -2.43 -24.95 -5.67
CA ARG A 100 -2.61 -26.04 -6.63
C ARG A 100 -2.46 -25.49 -8.07
N PRO A 101 -1.73 -26.18 -8.95
CA PRO A 101 -1.53 -25.72 -10.33
C PRO A 101 -2.85 -25.45 -11.08
N GLU A 102 -3.84 -26.29 -10.88
CA GLU A 102 -5.18 -26.11 -11.48
C GLU A 102 -5.88 -24.85 -10.99
N ASP A 103 -5.79 -24.53 -9.70
CA ASP A 103 -6.37 -23.30 -9.12
C ASP A 103 -5.63 -22.07 -9.67
N ALA A 104 -4.29 -22.13 -9.76
CA ALA A 104 -3.51 -21.05 -10.35
C ALA A 104 -3.92 -20.77 -11.80
N ARG A 105 -4.10 -21.81 -12.63
CA ARG A 105 -4.60 -21.66 -14.01
C ARG A 105 -6.03 -21.10 -14.04
N ALA A 106 -6.92 -21.57 -13.17
CA ALA A 106 -8.29 -21.06 -13.08
C ALA A 106 -8.31 -19.56 -12.71
N HIS A 107 -7.53 -19.16 -11.71
CA HIS A 107 -7.41 -17.76 -11.30
C HIS A 107 -6.82 -16.87 -12.40
N LEU A 108 -5.88 -17.37 -13.20
CA LEU A 108 -5.33 -16.64 -14.35
C LEU A 108 -6.38 -16.47 -15.47
N ARG A 109 -7.24 -17.45 -15.73
CA ARG A 109 -8.35 -17.29 -16.70
C ARG A 109 -9.32 -16.20 -16.25
N VAL A 110 -9.61 -16.14 -14.95
CA VAL A 110 -10.45 -15.07 -14.38
C VAL A 110 -9.79 -13.71 -14.54
N SER A 111 -8.51 -13.57 -14.18
CA SER A 111 -7.80 -12.28 -14.27
C SER A 111 -7.61 -11.79 -15.71
N LEU A 112 -7.49 -12.70 -16.66
CA LEU A 112 -7.42 -12.40 -18.10
C LEU A 112 -8.80 -12.07 -18.71
N ALA A 113 -9.89 -12.47 -18.06
CA ALA A 113 -11.24 -12.50 -18.63
C ALA A 113 -11.28 -13.26 -19.97
N GLY A 114 -10.52 -14.35 -20.11
CA GLY A 114 -10.37 -15.09 -21.35
C GLY A 114 -9.53 -16.36 -21.25
N PRO A 115 -9.22 -17.00 -22.39
CA PRO A 115 -8.45 -18.24 -22.41
C PRO A 115 -7.03 -18.03 -21.89
N LEU A 116 -6.50 -19.06 -21.24
CA LEU A 116 -5.12 -19.08 -20.78
C LEU A 116 -4.19 -19.29 -22.00
N PRO A 117 -3.12 -18.51 -22.16
CA PRO A 117 -2.09 -18.76 -23.15
C PRO A 117 -1.43 -20.14 -22.94
N ASP A 118 -1.13 -20.88 -24.02
CA ASP A 118 -0.52 -22.22 -23.96
C ASP A 118 0.75 -22.28 -23.12
N ALA A 119 1.57 -21.23 -23.17
CA ALA A 119 2.80 -21.12 -22.37
C ALA A 119 2.54 -21.10 -20.84
N LEU A 120 1.31 -20.88 -20.40
CA LEU A 120 0.87 -20.92 -19.02
C LEU A 120 0.06 -22.18 -18.66
N GLU A 121 -0.15 -23.11 -19.58
CA GLU A 121 -0.73 -24.43 -19.27
C GLU A 121 0.36 -25.34 -18.64
N ARG A 122 0.78 -24.98 -17.42
CA ARG A 122 1.95 -25.55 -16.71
C ARG A 122 1.64 -25.76 -15.24
N ASP A 123 2.37 -26.67 -14.61
CA ASP A 123 2.21 -26.96 -13.19
C ASP A 123 3.18 -26.18 -12.28
N ASP A 124 4.21 -25.55 -12.86
CA ASP A 124 5.22 -24.80 -12.10
C ASP A 124 4.84 -23.32 -11.85
N LEU A 125 3.63 -22.87 -12.23
CA LEU A 125 3.19 -21.48 -12.08
C LEU A 125 3.25 -20.97 -10.63
N PRO A 126 2.79 -21.74 -9.62
CA PRO A 126 2.90 -21.30 -8.22
C PRO A 126 4.35 -21.11 -7.76
N ALA A 127 5.24 -22.03 -8.15
CA ALA A 127 6.65 -21.94 -7.82
C ALA A 127 7.32 -20.73 -8.49
N ARG A 128 6.98 -20.43 -9.76
CA ARG A 128 7.47 -19.25 -10.48
C ARG A 128 6.98 -17.95 -9.85
N ALA A 129 5.69 -17.90 -9.49
CA ALA A 129 5.10 -16.76 -8.80
C ALA A 129 5.81 -16.49 -7.47
N ALA A 130 5.98 -17.52 -6.64
CA ALA A 130 6.70 -17.43 -5.38
C ALA A 130 8.14 -16.97 -5.58
N GLY A 131 8.86 -17.56 -6.54
CA GLY A 131 10.25 -17.16 -6.85
C GLY A 131 10.40 -15.71 -7.31
N LEU A 132 9.39 -15.17 -8.03
CA LEU A 132 9.39 -13.76 -8.38
C LEU A 132 9.09 -12.87 -7.16
N LEU A 133 8.15 -13.26 -6.31
CA LEU A 133 7.85 -12.53 -5.06
C LEU A 133 9.05 -12.56 -4.11
N GLU A 134 9.77 -13.67 -4.01
CA GLU A 134 11.04 -13.75 -3.27
C GLU A 134 12.10 -12.80 -3.81
N TYR A 135 12.24 -12.73 -5.14
CA TYR A 135 13.14 -11.76 -5.76
C TYR A 135 12.74 -10.31 -5.41
N VAL A 136 11.45 -9.97 -5.55
CA VAL A 136 10.97 -8.62 -5.22
C VAL A 136 11.16 -8.32 -3.73
N TRP A 137 10.90 -9.29 -2.85
CA TRP A 137 11.16 -9.15 -1.42
C TRP A 137 12.63 -8.86 -1.15
N THR A 138 13.51 -9.74 -1.58
CA THR A 138 14.94 -9.70 -1.28
C THR A 138 15.62 -8.44 -1.84
N GLU A 139 15.30 -8.10 -3.09
CA GLU A 139 15.99 -7.01 -3.78
C GLU A 139 15.38 -5.63 -3.50
N THR A 140 14.10 -5.55 -3.12
CA THR A 140 13.42 -4.25 -3.15
C THR A 140 12.66 -3.88 -1.87
N VAL A 141 12.29 -4.84 -1.04
CA VAL A 141 11.49 -4.61 0.16
C VAL A 141 12.29 -4.89 1.43
N SER A 142 12.89 -6.07 1.54
CA SER A 142 13.63 -6.50 2.73
C SER A 142 14.74 -5.53 3.16
N PRO A 143 15.53 -4.92 2.26
CA PRO A 143 16.55 -3.97 2.67
C PRO A 143 16.03 -2.74 3.41
N ASP A 144 14.76 -2.36 3.15
CA ASP A 144 14.10 -1.22 3.77
C ASP A 144 12.97 -1.64 4.73
N TRP A 145 12.83 -2.94 5.04
CA TRP A 145 11.67 -3.48 5.75
C TRP A 145 11.42 -2.82 7.10
N GLU A 146 12.46 -2.64 7.92
CA GLU A 146 12.34 -1.99 9.22
C GLU A 146 11.80 -0.55 9.14
N ARG A 147 12.16 0.16 8.08
CA ARG A 147 11.62 1.50 7.84
C ARG A 147 10.16 1.44 7.40
N ARG A 148 9.83 0.53 6.45
CA ARG A 148 8.46 0.34 5.97
C ARG A 148 7.55 -0.10 7.11
N ARG A 149 7.97 -1.07 7.88
CA ARG A 149 7.24 -1.58 9.05
C ARG A 149 6.87 -0.45 10.01
N ARG A 150 7.80 0.44 10.37
CA ARG A 150 7.48 1.61 11.22
C ARG A 150 6.43 2.54 10.62
N ILE A 151 6.43 2.73 9.30
CA ILE A 151 5.41 3.54 8.60
C ILE A 151 4.05 2.85 8.68
N LEU A 152 4.01 1.55 8.42
CA LEU A 152 2.78 0.75 8.49
C LEU A 152 2.22 0.71 9.91
N GLU A 153 3.06 0.47 10.92
CA GLU A 153 2.67 0.51 12.35
C GLU A 153 2.13 1.88 12.75
N ALA A 154 2.76 2.97 12.30
CA ALA A 154 2.28 4.33 12.58
C ALA A 154 0.91 4.61 11.92
N ASP A 155 0.67 4.06 10.73
CA ASP A 155 -0.64 4.14 10.07
C ASP A 155 -1.69 3.33 10.84
N VAL A 156 -1.38 2.10 11.27
CA VAL A 156 -2.26 1.27 12.10
C VAL A 156 -2.67 2.00 13.38
N VAL A 157 -1.71 2.59 14.09
CA VAL A 157 -2.00 3.39 15.30
C VAL A 157 -2.94 4.56 15.00
N ALA A 158 -2.70 5.28 13.89
CA ALA A 158 -3.54 6.39 13.48
C ALA A 158 -4.97 5.92 13.12
N ARG A 159 -5.10 4.81 12.39
CA ARG A 159 -6.41 4.24 12.00
C ARG A 159 -7.17 3.69 13.21
N THR A 160 -6.51 2.98 14.11
CA THR A 160 -7.12 2.50 15.36
C THR A 160 -7.65 3.67 16.20
N ALA A 161 -6.88 4.75 16.29
CA ALA A 161 -7.34 5.97 16.96
C ALA A 161 -8.51 6.65 16.23
N GLN A 162 -8.66 6.51 14.90
CA GLN A 162 -9.84 6.98 14.16
C GLN A 162 -11.06 6.11 14.44
N VAL A 163 -10.92 4.76 14.45
CA VAL A 163 -11.99 3.83 14.83
C VAL A 163 -12.55 4.17 16.21
N SER A 164 -11.67 4.36 17.20
CA SER A 164 -12.06 4.68 18.58
C SER A 164 -12.85 6.00 18.73
N ARG A 165 -12.74 6.92 17.77
CA ARG A 165 -13.39 8.24 17.82
C ARG A 165 -14.62 8.38 16.95
N GLY A 166 -14.56 7.84 15.75
CA GLY A 166 -15.59 8.03 14.71
C GLY A 166 -16.24 6.72 14.25
N GLY A 167 -15.88 5.60 14.87
CA GLY A 167 -16.32 4.29 14.44
C GLY A 167 -15.71 3.85 13.10
N TRP A 168 -16.08 2.66 12.68
CA TRP A 168 -15.57 2.05 11.45
C TRP A 168 -15.93 2.82 10.18
N ALA A 169 -17.14 3.38 10.09
CA ALA A 169 -17.60 4.09 8.89
C ALA A 169 -16.62 5.21 8.46
N ALA A 170 -16.16 6.02 9.42
CA ALA A 170 -15.23 7.12 9.12
C ALA A 170 -13.84 6.63 8.65
N VAL A 171 -13.42 5.43 9.08
CA VAL A 171 -12.16 4.84 8.66
C VAL A 171 -12.29 4.21 7.28
N LEU A 172 -13.34 3.46 7.04
CA LEU A 172 -13.59 2.73 5.80
C LEU A 172 -13.66 3.66 4.59
N ASP A 173 -14.34 4.81 4.72
CA ASP A 173 -14.44 5.81 3.66
C ASP A 173 -13.08 6.46 3.30
N ALA A 174 -12.12 6.40 4.22
CA ALA A 174 -10.81 7.02 4.06
C ALA A 174 -9.68 6.02 3.74
N LEU A 175 -9.96 4.70 3.65
CA LEU A 175 -8.91 3.69 3.43
C LEU A 175 -8.32 3.77 2.03
N ARG A 176 -9.15 3.75 1.01
CA ARG A 176 -8.73 3.81 -0.40
C ARG A 176 -9.88 4.23 -1.31
N PRO A 177 -9.59 4.70 -2.54
CA PRO A 177 -10.63 4.92 -3.55
C PRO A 177 -11.45 3.64 -3.79
N GLY A 178 -12.76 3.77 -3.84
CA GLY A 178 -13.69 2.65 -4.08
C GLY A 178 -14.06 1.84 -2.83
N THR A 179 -13.52 2.18 -1.66
CA THR A 179 -14.00 1.63 -0.38
C THR A 179 -14.90 2.65 0.30
N ARG A 180 -16.10 2.23 0.70
CA ARG A 180 -17.08 3.11 1.35
C ARG A 180 -18.03 2.29 2.22
N TRP A 181 -18.38 2.85 3.37
CA TRP A 181 -19.49 2.35 4.16
C TRP A 181 -20.83 2.85 3.61
N LEU A 182 -21.67 1.95 3.11
CA LEU A 182 -22.94 2.31 2.47
C LEU A 182 -24.12 2.38 3.46
N GLY A 183 -23.90 2.05 4.74
CA GLY A 183 -24.98 1.80 5.70
C GLY A 183 -25.54 0.39 5.56
N GLU A 184 -26.50 0.04 6.47
CA GLU A 184 -27.20 -1.25 6.44
C GLU A 184 -26.27 -2.47 6.36
N ASN A 185 -25.15 -2.42 7.08
CA ASN A 185 -24.13 -3.47 7.09
C ASN A 185 -23.47 -3.75 5.73
N ARG A 186 -23.42 -2.76 4.83
CA ARG A 186 -22.82 -2.90 3.50
C ARG A 186 -21.52 -2.14 3.39
N LEU A 187 -20.45 -2.87 3.09
CA LEU A 187 -19.13 -2.34 2.81
C LEU A 187 -18.84 -2.44 1.31
N GLN A 188 -18.85 -1.31 0.61
CA GLN A 188 -18.32 -1.26 -0.75
C GLN A 188 -16.81 -1.50 -0.74
N VAL A 189 -16.32 -2.39 -1.59
CA VAL A 189 -14.90 -2.78 -1.63
C VAL A 189 -14.21 -2.46 -2.95
N ASN A 190 -14.98 -2.17 -3.99
CA ASN A 190 -14.46 -1.69 -5.27
C ASN A 190 -15.54 -0.99 -6.11
N ALA A 191 -15.14 -0.34 -7.22
CA ALA A 191 -16.05 0.31 -8.14
C ALA A 191 -16.58 -0.63 -9.24
N HIS A 192 -16.01 -1.84 -9.39
CA HIS A 192 -16.43 -2.81 -10.41
C HIS A 192 -17.74 -3.48 -10.01
N GLU A 193 -18.55 -3.89 -10.99
CA GLU A 193 -19.76 -4.66 -10.72
C GLU A 193 -19.41 -6.10 -10.36
N TYR A 194 -19.77 -6.47 -9.15
CA TYR A 194 -19.51 -7.78 -8.59
C TYR A 194 -20.74 -8.24 -7.80
N PRO A 195 -21.08 -9.53 -7.81
CA PRO A 195 -22.11 -10.05 -6.94
C PRO A 195 -21.79 -9.76 -5.46
N PRO A 196 -22.77 -9.35 -4.68
CA PRO A 196 -22.60 -9.15 -3.25
C PRO A 196 -22.08 -10.43 -2.58
N ARG A 197 -21.19 -10.25 -1.56
CA ARG A 197 -20.73 -11.37 -0.73
C ARG A 197 -21.20 -11.19 0.69
N GLU A 198 -21.75 -12.25 1.28
CA GLU A 198 -22.03 -12.34 2.70
C GLU A 198 -20.76 -12.79 3.43
N ILE A 199 -20.26 -11.95 4.33
CA ILE A 199 -19.04 -12.23 5.09
C ILE A 199 -19.25 -12.23 6.60
N SER A 200 -20.51 -12.24 7.03
CA SER A 200 -20.85 -12.27 8.46
C SER A 200 -20.33 -13.56 9.12
N GLY A 201 -19.62 -13.40 10.23
CA GLY A 201 -18.97 -14.49 10.95
C GLY A 201 -17.57 -14.84 10.46
N ALA A 202 -17.11 -14.28 9.33
CA ALA A 202 -15.72 -14.40 8.88
C ALA A 202 -14.80 -13.39 9.58
N GLU A 203 -13.50 -13.64 9.55
CA GLU A 203 -12.49 -12.68 9.96
C GLU A 203 -12.32 -11.59 8.89
N LEU A 204 -12.36 -10.32 9.26
CA LEU A 204 -12.09 -9.19 8.38
C LEU A 204 -10.82 -8.47 8.82
N VAL A 205 -9.81 -8.40 7.95
CA VAL A 205 -8.54 -7.73 8.24
C VAL A 205 -8.28 -6.57 7.28
N PHE A 206 -7.63 -5.54 7.80
CA PHE A 206 -7.18 -4.37 7.04
C PHE A 206 -5.66 -4.34 6.99
N VAL A 207 -5.09 -4.28 5.79
CA VAL A 207 -3.65 -4.47 5.57
C VAL A 207 -3.05 -3.22 4.92
N PRO A 208 -2.28 -2.40 5.65
CA PRO A 208 -1.61 -1.26 5.07
C PRO A 208 -0.41 -1.69 4.21
N VAL A 209 -0.16 -0.98 3.11
CA VAL A 209 1.03 -1.11 2.26
C VAL A 209 1.61 0.27 1.94
N THR A 210 2.93 0.39 1.75
CA THR A 210 3.56 1.68 1.47
C THR A 210 3.40 2.18 0.03
N PRO A 211 3.36 1.34 -1.03
CA PRO A 211 2.99 1.79 -2.36
C PRO A 211 1.51 2.21 -2.43
N ARG A 212 1.19 3.12 -3.36
CA ARG A 212 -0.20 3.50 -3.63
C ARG A 212 -0.95 2.41 -4.40
N ALA A 213 -1.08 1.25 -3.76
CA ALA A 213 -1.77 0.09 -4.25
C ALA A 213 -2.87 -0.34 -3.29
N GLY A 214 -3.85 -1.04 -3.79
CA GLY A 214 -4.90 -1.63 -2.97
C GLY A 214 -5.66 -2.69 -3.74
N TRP A 215 -6.13 -3.69 -3.02
CA TRP A 215 -6.96 -4.78 -3.52
C TRP A 215 -7.74 -5.41 -2.37
N VAL A 216 -8.56 -6.40 -2.68
CA VAL A 216 -9.18 -7.27 -1.70
C VAL A 216 -8.74 -8.70 -1.96
N SER A 217 -8.64 -9.51 -0.92
CA SER A 217 -8.42 -10.95 -1.02
C SER A 217 -9.32 -11.68 -0.03
N TRP A 218 -9.55 -12.97 -0.23
CA TRP A 218 -10.37 -13.78 0.65
C TRP A 218 -9.99 -15.27 0.61
N GLU A 219 -10.18 -15.92 1.74
CA GLU A 219 -10.32 -17.37 1.89
C GLU A 219 -11.80 -17.60 2.18
N GLU A 220 -12.56 -18.22 1.27
CA GLU A 220 -14.01 -18.28 1.35
C GLU A 220 -14.49 -18.81 2.70
N ARG A 221 -15.45 -18.08 3.30
CA ARG A 221 -16.09 -18.31 4.60
C ARG A 221 -15.19 -18.15 5.82
N GLU A 222 -13.89 -17.97 5.67
CA GLU A 222 -12.95 -17.89 6.80
C GLU A 222 -12.44 -16.47 7.02
N ARG A 223 -11.84 -15.87 5.99
CA ARG A 223 -11.14 -14.59 6.12
C ARG A 223 -11.26 -13.74 4.88
N TYR A 224 -11.38 -12.44 5.10
CA TYR A 224 -11.41 -11.40 4.07
C TYR A 224 -10.43 -10.31 4.42
N ALA A 225 -9.75 -9.78 3.42
CA ALA A 225 -8.81 -8.70 3.61
C ALA A 225 -9.07 -7.52 2.67
N VAL A 226 -8.91 -6.32 3.20
CA VAL A 226 -8.84 -5.07 2.43
C VAL A 226 -7.42 -4.53 2.54
N VAL A 227 -6.67 -4.59 1.45
CA VAL A 227 -5.33 -4.00 1.36
C VAL A 227 -5.44 -2.56 0.90
N TYR A 228 -4.78 -1.63 1.58
CA TYR A 228 -4.92 -0.21 1.34
C TYR A 228 -3.58 0.54 1.47
N PRO A 229 -3.41 1.70 0.77
CA PRO A 229 -2.19 2.49 0.87
C PRO A 229 -2.12 3.20 2.23
N ALA A 230 -1.05 2.94 2.97
CA ALA A 230 -0.74 3.65 4.21
C ALA A 230 -0.40 5.12 3.97
N THR A 231 -0.59 5.94 4.99
CA THR A 231 -0.14 7.33 4.96
C THR A 231 1.38 7.37 5.20
N GLY A 232 2.14 7.60 4.14
CA GLY A 232 3.60 7.63 4.18
C GLY A 232 4.21 7.68 2.79
N VAL A 233 5.54 7.63 2.71
CA VAL A 233 6.27 7.57 1.44
C VAL A 233 7.12 6.32 1.36
N LEU A 234 7.06 5.64 0.24
CA LEU A 234 7.79 4.39 -0.03
C LEU A 234 9.32 4.57 0.10
N ALA A 235 9.87 5.64 -0.47
CA ALA A 235 11.28 5.97 -0.32
C ALA A 235 11.45 7.45 0.01
N PRO A 236 12.45 7.82 0.82
CA PRO A 236 12.77 9.21 1.03
C PRO A 236 13.28 9.80 -0.30
N GLU A 237 12.58 10.79 -0.81
CA GLU A 237 13.09 11.58 -1.91
C GLU A 237 14.05 12.64 -1.32
N PRO A 238 15.27 12.78 -1.83
CA PRO A 238 16.12 13.87 -1.39
C PRO A 238 15.40 15.20 -1.68
N ALA A 239 15.41 16.08 -0.70
CA ALA A 239 14.88 17.42 -0.93
C ALA A 239 15.63 18.07 -2.09
N PRO A 240 14.94 18.79 -3.00
CA PRO A 240 15.63 19.61 -3.97
C PRO A 240 16.72 20.45 -3.30
N ALA A 241 17.91 20.50 -3.90
CA ALA A 241 19.07 21.15 -3.27
C ALA A 241 18.77 22.59 -2.83
N GLY A 242 18.07 23.37 -3.67
CA GLY A 242 17.63 24.71 -3.33
C GLY A 242 16.67 24.78 -2.13
N LEU A 243 15.75 23.82 -1.99
CA LEU A 243 14.84 23.77 -0.83
C LEU A 243 15.62 23.38 0.44
N GLY A 244 16.56 22.46 0.33
CA GLY A 244 17.42 22.06 1.43
C GLY A 244 18.35 23.21 1.88
N ALA A 245 18.89 24.00 0.96
CA ALA A 245 19.68 25.18 1.26
C ALA A 245 18.86 26.28 1.94
N LEU A 246 17.61 26.51 1.48
CA LEU A 246 16.75 27.54 2.02
C LEU A 246 16.21 27.19 3.42
N LEU A 247 15.71 25.99 3.61
CA LEU A 247 14.99 25.59 4.83
C LEU A 247 15.86 24.76 5.81
N GLY A 248 16.97 24.23 5.34
CA GLY A 248 17.69 23.13 5.99
C GLY A 248 17.05 21.76 5.71
N ALA A 249 17.88 20.72 5.61
CA ALA A 249 17.46 19.39 5.15
C ALA A 249 16.26 18.79 5.93
N GLY A 250 16.21 18.97 7.26
CA GLY A 250 15.16 18.43 8.10
C GLY A 250 13.78 19.05 7.82
N ARG A 251 13.71 20.39 7.70
CA ARG A 251 12.46 21.11 7.42
C ARG A 251 11.99 20.88 5.99
N ALA A 252 12.93 20.90 5.04
CA ALA A 252 12.63 20.59 3.64
C ALA A 252 12.00 19.19 3.51
N ARG A 253 12.57 18.20 4.21
CA ARG A 253 12.03 16.83 4.21
C ARG A 253 10.63 16.75 4.81
N VAL A 254 10.38 17.40 5.96
CA VAL A 254 9.05 17.46 6.57
C VAL A 254 8.05 18.11 5.62
N LEU A 255 8.41 19.24 5.00
CA LEU A 255 7.54 19.95 4.06
C LEU A 255 7.18 19.08 2.84
N ILE A 256 8.14 18.32 2.30
CA ILE A 256 7.89 17.40 1.18
C ILE A 256 6.92 16.28 1.58
N LEU A 257 7.11 15.67 2.76
CA LEU A 257 6.25 14.61 3.27
C LEU A 257 4.80 15.05 3.45
N LEU A 258 4.60 16.31 3.80
CA LEU A 258 3.27 16.91 4.00
C LEU A 258 2.48 17.20 2.68
N ALA A 259 2.88 16.57 1.56
CA ALA A 259 2.04 16.48 0.36
C ALA A 259 0.69 15.78 0.66
N SER A 260 0.67 14.92 1.68
CA SER A 260 -0.54 14.34 2.26
C SER A 260 -0.59 14.70 3.75
N PRO A 261 -1.79 14.89 4.33
CA PRO A 261 -1.92 15.18 5.76
C PRO A 261 -1.30 14.08 6.62
N MET A 262 -0.42 14.44 7.56
CA MET A 262 0.27 13.49 8.45
C MET A 262 0.26 13.99 9.90
N SER A 263 0.19 13.05 10.84
CA SER A 263 0.42 13.32 12.26
C SER A 263 1.93 13.43 12.57
N THR A 264 2.27 14.00 13.73
CA THR A 264 3.66 14.05 14.20
C THR A 264 4.28 12.65 14.28
N THR A 265 3.52 11.64 14.76
CA THR A 265 3.98 10.25 14.86
C THR A 265 4.30 9.65 13.48
N GLN A 266 3.45 9.89 12.49
CA GLN A 266 3.70 9.44 11.12
C GLN A 266 4.94 10.13 10.51
N LEU A 267 5.15 11.42 10.78
CA LEU A 267 6.35 12.14 10.35
C LEU A 267 7.62 11.61 11.02
N VAL A 268 7.57 11.29 12.32
CA VAL A 268 8.68 10.63 13.03
C VAL A 268 9.02 9.29 12.36
N ALA A 269 8.02 8.44 12.12
CA ALA A 269 8.21 7.15 11.46
C ALA A 269 8.81 7.30 10.04
N SER A 270 8.31 8.27 9.26
CA SER A 270 8.75 8.50 7.88
C SER A 270 10.13 9.17 7.77
N THR A 271 10.50 10.02 8.74
CA THR A 271 11.79 10.74 8.73
C THR A 271 12.91 10.00 9.45
N GLY A 272 12.57 9.13 10.41
CA GLY A 272 13.52 8.54 11.35
C GLY A 272 14.07 9.53 12.39
N GLN A 273 13.53 10.74 12.48
CA GLN A 273 13.96 11.77 13.43
C GLN A 273 13.19 11.64 14.76
N GLY A 274 13.79 12.11 15.84
CA GLY A 274 13.13 12.15 17.15
C GLY A 274 11.94 13.13 17.18
N LEU A 275 10.96 12.84 18.04
CA LEU A 275 9.73 13.62 18.20
C LEU A 275 9.98 15.13 18.44
N GLY A 276 10.95 15.46 19.27
CA GLY A 276 11.32 16.86 19.55
C GLY A 276 11.88 17.60 18.33
N SER A 277 12.61 16.89 17.44
CA SER A 277 13.14 17.46 16.20
C SER A 277 12.02 17.74 15.21
N VAL A 278 11.14 16.76 14.97
CA VAL A 278 9.97 16.91 14.10
C VAL A 278 9.06 18.02 14.61
N GLY A 279 8.80 18.07 15.92
CA GLY A 279 7.99 19.13 16.53
C GLY A 279 8.56 20.54 16.31
N ARG A 280 9.88 20.72 16.43
CA ARG A 280 10.55 22.01 16.12
C ARG A 280 10.43 22.37 14.65
N HIS A 281 10.60 21.42 13.75
CA HIS A 281 10.43 21.66 12.30
C HIS A 281 9.02 22.08 11.96
N LEU A 282 8.02 21.40 12.52
CA LEU A 282 6.60 21.74 12.31
C LEU A 282 6.27 23.13 12.83
N ARG A 283 6.79 23.52 14.03
CA ARG A 283 6.57 24.86 14.58
C ARG A 283 7.09 25.93 13.62
N VAL A 284 8.33 25.82 13.17
CA VAL A 284 8.93 26.80 12.24
C VAL A 284 8.15 26.88 10.92
N LEU A 285 7.69 25.74 10.38
CA LEU A 285 6.91 25.73 9.14
C LEU A 285 5.50 26.31 9.33
N LEU A 286 4.88 26.12 10.51
CA LEU A 286 3.61 26.75 10.89
C LEU A 286 3.76 28.27 11.02
N ASP A 287 4.77 28.74 11.76
CA ASP A 287 5.05 30.15 11.97
C ASP A 287 5.35 30.86 10.63
N ALA A 288 5.96 30.15 9.70
CA ALA A 288 6.23 30.63 8.33
C ALA A 288 5.01 30.52 7.38
N GLY A 289 3.88 29.98 7.81
CA GLY A 289 2.70 29.79 6.98
C GLY A 289 2.84 28.75 5.86
N MET A 290 3.88 27.91 5.92
CA MET A 290 4.15 26.87 4.89
C MET A 290 3.30 25.62 5.12
N VAL A 291 2.89 25.39 6.35
CA VAL A 291 1.99 24.29 6.74
C VAL A 291 0.87 24.81 7.61
N GLU A 292 -0.21 24.09 7.62
CA GLU A 292 -1.35 24.30 8.51
C GLU A 292 -1.56 23.06 9.38
N ARG A 293 -2.29 23.24 10.47
CA ARG A 293 -2.69 22.13 11.34
C ARG A 293 -4.20 22.08 11.49
N ARG A 294 -4.71 20.87 11.44
CA ARG A 294 -6.14 20.62 11.68
C ARG A 294 -6.28 19.57 12.78
N ARG A 295 -7.17 19.82 13.71
CA ARG A 295 -7.52 18.84 14.73
C ARG A 295 -8.38 17.74 14.08
N ALA A 296 -7.93 16.50 14.17
CA ALA A 296 -8.67 15.32 13.74
C ALA A 296 -8.89 14.43 14.98
N GLY A 297 -9.91 14.75 15.78
CA GLY A 297 -10.15 14.16 17.10
C GLY A 297 -9.02 14.44 18.09
N ARG A 298 -8.37 13.39 18.64
CA ARG A 298 -7.21 13.53 19.55
C ARG A 298 -5.89 13.75 18.82
N SER A 299 -5.85 13.52 17.51
CA SER A 299 -4.65 13.73 16.71
C SER A 299 -4.67 15.12 16.07
N VAL A 300 -3.48 15.66 15.84
CA VAL A 300 -3.29 16.85 15.02
C VAL A 300 -2.66 16.38 13.71
N LEU A 301 -3.32 16.69 12.60
CA LEU A 301 -2.79 16.47 11.27
C LEU A 301 -2.22 17.78 10.74
N TYR A 302 -1.08 17.68 10.10
CA TYR A 302 -0.41 18.78 9.42
C TYR A 302 -0.49 18.55 7.92
N SER A 303 -0.71 19.62 7.16
CA SER A 303 -0.72 19.62 5.68
C SER A 303 -0.02 20.86 5.17
N ARG A 304 0.45 20.81 3.94
CA ARG A 304 0.98 22.01 3.29
C ARG A 304 -0.15 23.00 3.03
N THR A 305 0.17 24.28 3.15
CA THR A 305 -0.65 25.36 2.61
C THR A 305 -0.39 25.55 1.11
N ALA A 306 -1.17 26.38 0.44
CA ALA A 306 -0.90 26.78 -0.95
C ALA A 306 0.52 27.38 -1.11
N ALA A 307 0.99 28.17 -0.13
CA ALA A 307 2.35 28.72 -0.12
C ALA A 307 3.41 27.62 -0.02
N GLY A 308 3.19 26.61 0.84
CA GLY A 308 4.07 25.44 0.94
C GLY A 308 4.13 24.65 -0.37
N ASP A 309 3.01 24.49 -1.08
CA ASP A 309 2.96 23.81 -2.38
C ASP A 309 3.73 24.60 -3.46
N VAL A 310 3.56 25.91 -3.52
CA VAL A 310 4.29 26.78 -4.46
C VAL A 310 5.78 26.70 -4.21
N LEU A 311 6.21 26.77 -2.94
CA LEU A 311 7.64 26.68 -2.59
C LEU A 311 8.27 25.35 -3.02
N VAL A 312 7.58 24.22 -2.77
CA VAL A 312 8.08 22.89 -3.17
C VAL A 312 8.13 22.76 -4.69
N LYS A 313 7.11 23.24 -5.41
CA LYS A 313 7.08 23.24 -6.88
C LYS A 313 8.19 24.08 -7.49
N ALA A 314 8.35 25.32 -7.00
CA ALA A 314 9.40 26.22 -7.47
C ALA A 314 10.81 25.62 -7.28
N ALA A 315 11.07 24.99 -6.12
CA ALA A 315 12.34 24.34 -5.84
C ALA A 315 12.58 23.09 -6.71
N ALA A 316 11.53 22.40 -7.16
CA ALA A 316 11.64 21.26 -8.07
C ALA A 316 11.88 21.66 -9.53
N SER A 317 11.52 22.92 -9.90
CA SER A 317 11.64 23.49 -11.26
C SER A 317 12.87 24.36 -11.43
N GLY A 318 13.73 24.50 -10.40
CA GLY A 318 14.95 25.29 -10.44
C GLY A 318 15.94 24.76 -11.47
N PRO A 319 16.82 25.62 -12.01
CA PRO A 319 17.81 25.21 -12.99
C PRO A 319 18.70 24.12 -12.40
N GLY A 320 18.79 22.99 -13.14
CA GLY A 320 19.73 21.90 -12.86
C GLY A 320 21.18 22.30 -13.10
#